data_94d68eaa9c678c80127266847cf81525
#
_entry.id   94d68eaa9c678c80127266847cf81525
#
_cell.length_a   1.000
_cell.length_b   1.000
_cell.length_c   1.000
_cell.angle_alpha   90.00
_cell.angle_beta   90.00
_cell.angle_gamma   90.00
#
_symmetry.space_group_name_H-M   'P 1'
#
loop_
_entity.id
_entity.type
_entity.pdbx_description
1 polymer ?
#
loop_
_entity_poly.entity_id
_entity_poly.type
_entity_poly.pdbx_seq_one_letter_code
_entity_poly.pdbx_strand_id
1 'polypeptide(L)'
;MQCQMSKTSASDRLCVGEQLGNLPRTADALRAGAIGYQATAVVCHLSEQVGEKRSLIDEDHWIDFAQRFSIKELRYLAREARVRWDCEGFERESEEGFELRSFDISETFRGMYRVDGWLDPAGGAALKAAIDTLSKPLGADDTRTGRQRRADAVVELAHHAMDEGRLPRRNGVRPHVSVHTTIEGLKGELGEAVSKLENGMPISTKTVQRLACDCTLHRVLKSDSVVVDVGRASRAVSPAQWRALKARHQTCCWPGCDRPINWTSPHHIEFWSRGGRSDVRNLVPLCHHHHRLVHEGGWQVLRTASGFRFIPPERVIPHHVRGPGIRWAA
;
A
#
# COMPACT_ATOMS: atom_id res chain seq x y z
N MET A 1 16.95 -16.17 -32.04
CA MET A 1 16.27 -14.91 -32.41
C MET A 1 15.45 -14.47 -31.20
N GLN A 2 15.81 -13.39 -30.53
CA GLN A 2 15.06 -12.92 -29.37
C GLN A 2 14.00 -11.95 -29.87
N CYS A 3 12.71 -12.32 -29.68
CA CYS A 3 11.62 -11.40 -29.92
C CYS A 3 11.69 -10.27 -28.88
N GLN A 4 11.78 -9.02 -29.32
CA GLN A 4 11.82 -7.83 -28.45
C GLN A 4 10.42 -7.53 -27.85
N MET A 5 9.84 -8.52 -27.17
CA MET A 5 8.53 -8.36 -26.51
C MET A 5 8.52 -9.07 -25.14
N SER A 6 7.62 -8.64 -24.27
CA SER A 6 7.45 -9.29 -22.95
C SER A 6 6.95 -10.73 -23.10
N LYS A 7 7.25 -11.57 -22.09
CA LYS A 7 6.76 -12.97 -22.05
C LYS A 7 5.23 -13.02 -22.17
N THR A 8 4.52 -12.12 -21.49
CA THR A 8 3.06 -12.00 -21.54
C THR A 8 2.56 -11.69 -22.94
N SER A 9 3.19 -10.72 -23.63
CA SER A 9 2.82 -10.37 -25.01
C SER A 9 3.13 -11.49 -26.01
N ALA A 10 4.18 -12.27 -25.76
CA ALA A 10 4.51 -13.43 -26.59
C ALA A 10 3.49 -14.55 -26.41
N SER A 11 3.12 -14.88 -25.16
CA SER A 11 2.10 -15.89 -24.84
C SER A 11 0.73 -15.52 -25.42
N ASP A 12 0.31 -14.25 -25.30
CA ASP A 12 -0.94 -13.75 -25.88
C ASP A 12 -0.97 -13.97 -27.42
N ARG A 13 0.10 -13.64 -28.10
CA ARG A 13 0.19 -13.80 -29.58
C ARG A 13 0.25 -15.25 -30.03
N LEU A 14 0.86 -16.12 -29.24
CA LEU A 14 0.87 -17.56 -29.51
C LEU A 14 -0.55 -18.12 -29.39
N CYS A 15 -1.25 -17.84 -28.30
CA CYS A 15 -2.65 -18.23 -28.12
C CYS A 15 -3.52 -17.75 -29.29
N VAL A 16 -3.42 -16.48 -29.67
CA VAL A 16 -4.19 -15.92 -30.80
C VAL A 16 -3.84 -16.66 -32.10
N GLY A 17 -2.55 -16.89 -32.39
CA GLY A 17 -2.11 -17.59 -33.60
C GLY A 17 -2.63 -19.02 -33.68
N GLU A 18 -2.63 -19.76 -32.58
CA GLU A 18 -3.13 -21.12 -32.48
C GLU A 18 -4.66 -21.19 -32.60
N GLN A 19 -5.36 -20.30 -31.92
CA GLN A 19 -6.82 -20.33 -31.87
C GLN A 19 -7.50 -19.79 -33.14
N LEU A 20 -6.88 -18.89 -33.88
CA LEU A 20 -7.44 -18.38 -35.14
C LEU A 20 -7.65 -19.47 -36.19
N GLY A 21 -6.86 -20.56 -36.16
CA GLY A 21 -7.09 -21.73 -36.99
C GLY A 21 -8.42 -22.43 -36.72
N ASN A 22 -8.93 -22.29 -35.51
CA ASN A 22 -10.19 -22.88 -35.06
C ASN A 22 -11.38 -21.91 -35.14
N LEU A 23 -11.13 -20.64 -35.47
CA LEU A 23 -12.10 -19.54 -35.51
C LEU A 23 -12.01 -18.81 -36.86
N PRO A 24 -12.42 -19.46 -37.98
CA PRO A 24 -12.20 -18.91 -39.32
C PRO A 24 -12.94 -17.58 -39.59
N ARG A 25 -14.14 -17.40 -39.05
CA ARG A 25 -14.91 -16.16 -39.23
C ARG A 25 -14.29 -15.00 -38.44
N THR A 26 -13.80 -15.28 -37.24
CA THR A 26 -13.04 -14.30 -36.41
C THR A 26 -11.73 -13.91 -37.09
N ALA A 27 -11.04 -14.88 -37.71
CA ALA A 27 -9.83 -14.63 -38.51
C ALA A 27 -10.10 -13.75 -39.72
N ASP A 28 -11.23 -13.98 -40.42
CA ASP A 28 -11.64 -13.17 -41.57
C ASP A 28 -12.03 -11.75 -41.15
N ALA A 29 -12.76 -11.62 -40.05
CA ALA A 29 -13.12 -10.31 -39.49
C ALA A 29 -11.89 -9.49 -39.09
N LEU A 30 -10.86 -10.12 -38.51
CA LEU A 30 -9.60 -9.49 -38.19
C LEU A 30 -8.85 -9.04 -39.46
N ARG A 31 -8.75 -9.92 -40.49
CA ARG A 31 -8.11 -9.59 -41.80
C ARG A 31 -8.79 -8.44 -42.51
N ALA A 32 -10.12 -8.41 -42.44
CA ALA A 32 -10.93 -7.34 -43.04
C ALA A 32 -10.89 -6.03 -42.21
N GLY A 33 -10.28 -6.03 -41.04
CA GLY A 33 -10.27 -4.88 -40.12
C GLY A 33 -11.63 -4.58 -39.48
N ALA A 34 -12.59 -5.54 -39.53
CA ALA A 34 -13.91 -5.39 -38.91
C ALA A 34 -13.85 -5.41 -37.39
N ILE A 35 -12.88 -6.12 -36.83
CA ILE A 35 -12.55 -6.12 -35.40
C ILE A 35 -11.04 -5.94 -35.19
N GLY A 36 -10.65 -5.34 -34.06
CA GLY A 36 -9.24 -5.12 -33.73
C GLY A 36 -8.60 -6.33 -33.02
N TYR A 37 -7.25 -6.37 -33.02
CA TYR A 37 -6.48 -7.44 -32.37
C TYR A 37 -6.90 -7.73 -30.92
N GLN A 38 -7.15 -6.70 -30.12
CA GLN A 38 -7.51 -6.90 -28.71
C GLN A 38 -8.86 -7.61 -28.54
N ALA A 39 -9.82 -7.33 -29.41
CA ALA A 39 -11.13 -8.02 -29.40
C ALA A 39 -10.96 -9.47 -29.85
N THR A 40 -10.20 -9.69 -30.93
CA THR A 40 -9.83 -11.02 -31.41
C THR A 40 -9.15 -11.85 -30.32
N ALA A 41 -8.21 -11.27 -29.58
CA ALA A 41 -7.52 -11.94 -28.49
C ALA A 41 -8.49 -12.39 -27.40
N VAL A 42 -9.52 -11.60 -27.05
CA VAL A 42 -10.54 -12.02 -26.08
C VAL A 42 -11.28 -13.25 -26.55
N VAL A 43 -11.69 -13.33 -27.81
CA VAL A 43 -12.40 -14.50 -28.37
C VAL A 43 -11.48 -15.71 -28.45
N CYS A 44 -10.21 -15.54 -28.85
CA CYS A 44 -9.22 -16.60 -28.91
C CYS A 44 -8.94 -17.19 -27.50
N HIS A 45 -8.75 -16.35 -26.49
CA HIS A 45 -8.55 -16.82 -25.12
C HIS A 45 -9.80 -17.55 -24.59
N LEU A 46 -11.01 -17.09 -24.92
CA LEU A 46 -12.24 -17.83 -24.59
C LEU A 46 -12.24 -19.21 -25.25
N SER A 47 -11.86 -19.28 -26.55
CA SER A 47 -11.75 -20.53 -27.30
C SER A 47 -10.76 -21.53 -26.68
N GLU A 48 -9.60 -21.04 -26.26
CA GLU A 48 -8.60 -21.84 -25.55
C GLU A 48 -9.16 -22.37 -24.21
N GLN A 49 -9.77 -21.50 -23.41
CA GLN A 49 -10.29 -21.82 -22.08
C GLN A 49 -11.45 -22.83 -22.09
N VAL A 50 -12.32 -22.77 -23.08
CA VAL A 50 -13.44 -23.72 -23.18
C VAL A 50 -13.06 -25.03 -23.86
N GLY A 51 -11.90 -25.11 -24.50
CA GLY A 51 -11.32 -26.31 -25.09
C GLY A 51 -12.28 -27.07 -26.02
N GLU A 52 -12.68 -28.29 -25.66
CA GLU A 52 -13.58 -29.14 -26.44
C GLU A 52 -14.98 -28.54 -26.64
N LYS A 53 -15.39 -27.65 -25.73
CA LYS A 53 -16.69 -26.96 -25.78
C LYS A 53 -16.68 -25.72 -26.71
N ARG A 54 -15.62 -25.56 -27.51
CA ARG A 54 -15.47 -24.45 -28.48
C ARG A 54 -16.63 -24.31 -29.45
N SER A 55 -17.30 -25.40 -29.80
CA SER A 55 -18.48 -25.40 -30.68
C SER A 55 -19.64 -24.54 -30.14
N LEU A 56 -19.59 -24.15 -28.87
CA LEU A 56 -20.57 -23.24 -28.27
C LEU A 56 -20.27 -21.76 -28.62
N ILE A 57 -19.12 -21.46 -29.20
CA ILE A 57 -18.76 -20.11 -29.64
C ILE A 57 -19.43 -19.86 -30.99
N ASP A 58 -20.50 -19.08 -30.97
CA ASP A 58 -21.08 -18.49 -32.19
C ASP A 58 -20.20 -17.30 -32.59
N GLU A 59 -19.31 -17.51 -33.58
CA GLU A 59 -18.35 -16.49 -34.00
C GLU A 59 -19.02 -15.20 -34.50
N ASP A 60 -20.16 -15.29 -35.19
CA ASP A 60 -20.87 -14.09 -35.69
C ASP A 60 -21.38 -13.25 -34.53
N HIS A 61 -21.89 -13.88 -33.51
CA HIS A 61 -22.34 -13.21 -32.31
C HIS A 61 -21.19 -12.53 -31.56
N TRP A 62 -20.05 -13.19 -31.46
CA TRP A 62 -18.86 -12.63 -30.82
C TRP A 62 -18.21 -11.51 -31.63
N ILE A 63 -18.28 -11.58 -32.99
CA ILE A 63 -17.84 -10.49 -33.87
C ILE A 63 -18.75 -9.25 -33.67
N ASP A 64 -20.08 -9.45 -33.63
CA ASP A 64 -21.04 -8.37 -33.34
C ASP A 64 -20.77 -7.73 -31.97
N PHE A 65 -20.53 -8.53 -30.94
CA PHE A 65 -20.14 -8.03 -29.63
C PHE A 65 -18.83 -7.23 -29.68
N ALA A 66 -17.83 -7.73 -30.39
CA ALA A 66 -16.54 -7.06 -30.55
C ALA A 66 -16.64 -5.70 -31.24
N GLN A 67 -17.65 -5.50 -32.10
CA GLN A 67 -17.93 -4.24 -32.76
C GLN A 67 -18.69 -3.24 -31.90
N ARG A 68 -19.55 -3.73 -30.99
CA ARG A 68 -20.44 -2.90 -30.17
C ARG A 68 -19.91 -2.57 -28.80
N PHE A 69 -19.21 -3.50 -28.18
CA PHE A 69 -18.76 -3.36 -26.79
C PHE A 69 -17.30 -2.96 -26.68
N SER A 70 -16.97 -2.26 -25.61
CA SER A 70 -15.57 -2.00 -25.26
C SER A 70 -14.85 -3.30 -24.92
N ILE A 71 -13.52 -3.32 -25.02
CA ILE A 71 -12.70 -4.48 -24.64
C ILE A 71 -12.93 -4.94 -23.19
N LYS A 72 -13.23 -3.99 -22.30
CA LYS A 72 -13.56 -4.31 -20.90
C LYS A 72 -14.86 -5.09 -20.78
N GLU A 73 -15.90 -4.66 -21.50
CA GLU A 73 -17.21 -5.33 -21.52
C GLU A 73 -17.11 -6.68 -22.23
N LEU A 74 -16.40 -6.75 -23.34
CA LEU A 74 -16.17 -8.00 -24.06
C LEU A 74 -15.46 -9.04 -23.18
N ARG A 75 -14.46 -8.63 -22.41
CA ARG A 75 -13.80 -9.50 -21.41
C ARG A 75 -14.76 -9.97 -20.31
N TYR A 76 -15.67 -9.11 -19.89
CA TYR A 76 -16.70 -9.48 -18.92
C TYR A 76 -17.63 -10.56 -19.49
N LEU A 77 -18.15 -10.36 -20.71
CA LEU A 77 -18.99 -11.33 -21.41
C LEU A 77 -18.26 -12.67 -21.64
N ALA A 78 -16.99 -12.64 -22.00
CA ALA A 78 -16.18 -13.85 -22.16
C ALA A 78 -16.05 -14.66 -20.85
N ARG A 79 -15.85 -13.99 -19.71
CA ARG A 79 -15.82 -14.66 -18.40
C ARG A 79 -17.18 -15.28 -18.04
N GLU A 80 -18.27 -14.57 -18.27
CA GLU A 80 -19.63 -15.09 -18.05
C GLU A 80 -19.91 -16.34 -18.92
N ALA A 81 -19.54 -16.27 -20.20
CA ALA A 81 -19.65 -17.40 -21.11
C ALA A 81 -18.80 -18.61 -20.65
N ARG A 82 -17.55 -18.35 -20.23
CA ARG A 82 -16.63 -19.35 -19.68
C ARG A 82 -17.28 -20.12 -18.51
N VAL A 83 -17.81 -19.38 -17.53
CA VAL A 83 -18.45 -20.00 -16.34
C VAL A 83 -19.65 -20.84 -16.72
N ARG A 84 -20.49 -20.37 -17.67
CA ARG A 84 -21.70 -21.07 -18.11
C ARG A 84 -21.41 -22.32 -18.92
N TRP A 85 -20.38 -22.26 -19.76
CA TRP A 85 -20.11 -23.36 -20.71
C TRP A 85 -19.18 -24.42 -20.12
N ASP A 86 -18.31 -24.04 -19.20
CA ASP A 86 -17.33 -24.93 -18.60
C ASP A 86 -17.12 -24.64 -17.11
N CYS A 87 -18.18 -24.87 -16.33
CA CYS A 87 -18.17 -24.66 -14.89
C CYS A 87 -17.07 -25.47 -14.19
N GLU A 88 -16.91 -26.75 -14.53
CA GLU A 88 -15.90 -27.62 -13.93
C GLU A 88 -14.48 -27.17 -14.24
N GLY A 89 -14.21 -26.78 -15.49
CA GLY A 89 -12.92 -26.22 -15.87
C GLY A 89 -12.62 -24.90 -15.18
N PHE A 90 -13.64 -24.05 -14.98
CA PHE A 90 -13.52 -22.81 -14.25
C PHE A 90 -13.21 -23.02 -12.76
N GLU A 91 -13.89 -23.98 -12.11
CA GLU A 91 -13.63 -24.32 -10.70
C GLU A 91 -12.20 -24.86 -10.53
N ARG A 92 -11.77 -25.77 -11.38
CA ARG A 92 -10.39 -26.29 -11.36
C ARG A 92 -9.33 -25.19 -11.54
N GLU A 93 -9.53 -24.27 -12.51
CA GLU A 93 -8.63 -23.14 -12.74
C GLU A 93 -8.64 -22.18 -11.54
N SER A 94 -9.78 -22.01 -10.87
CA SER A 94 -9.91 -21.23 -9.65
C SER A 94 -9.13 -21.86 -8.49
N GLU A 95 -9.18 -23.17 -8.33
CA GLU A 95 -8.41 -23.91 -7.33
C GLU A 95 -6.90 -23.80 -7.61
N GLU A 96 -6.48 -24.02 -8.86
CA GLU A 96 -5.09 -23.84 -9.28
C GLU A 96 -4.60 -22.41 -9.03
N GLY A 97 -5.44 -21.42 -9.38
CA GLY A 97 -5.16 -20.00 -9.11
C GLY A 97 -5.02 -19.69 -7.61
N PHE A 98 -5.81 -20.38 -6.77
CA PHE A 98 -5.72 -20.24 -5.32
C PHE A 98 -4.38 -20.78 -4.79
N GLU A 99 -3.82 -21.86 -5.36
CA GLU A 99 -2.51 -22.39 -4.97
C GLU A 99 -1.33 -21.52 -5.42
N LEU A 100 -1.52 -20.67 -6.44
CA LEU A 100 -0.50 -19.74 -6.92
C LEU A 100 -0.35 -18.48 -6.08
N ARG A 101 -1.12 -18.33 -4.99
CA ARG A 101 -1.02 -17.16 -4.11
C ARG A 101 0.39 -17.03 -3.57
N SER A 102 0.92 -15.84 -3.68
CA SER A 102 2.21 -15.47 -3.10
C SER A 102 2.18 -14.01 -2.66
N PHE A 103 2.96 -13.68 -1.65
CA PHE A 103 3.13 -12.31 -1.20
C PHE A 103 4.53 -12.15 -0.64
N ASP A 104 5.36 -11.40 -1.34
CA ASP A 104 6.76 -11.20 -1.03
C ASP A 104 7.02 -9.76 -0.59
N ILE A 105 7.76 -9.61 0.49
CA ILE A 105 8.27 -8.33 0.98
C ILE A 105 9.78 -8.45 1.07
N SER A 106 10.49 -7.73 0.21
CA SER A 106 11.95 -7.77 0.14
C SER A 106 12.56 -6.38 0.29
N GLU A 107 13.67 -6.33 1.02
CA GLU A 107 14.47 -5.10 1.15
C GLU A 107 15.31 -4.87 -0.10
N THR A 108 15.33 -3.62 -0.58
CA THR A 108 16.17 -3.21 -1.70
C THR A 108 17.48 -2.59 -1.20
N PHE A 109 18.49 -2.52 -2.05
CA PHE A 109 19.80 -1.93 -1.73
C PHE A 109 19.73 -0.52 -1.12
N ARG A 110 18.67 0.26 -1.43
CA ARG A 110 18.48 1.61 -0.87
C ARG A 110 17.58 1.66 0.37
N GLY A 111 17.31 0.53 0.99
CA GLY A 111 16.46 0.46 2.19
C GLY A 111 14.96 0.66 1.95
N MET A 112 14.53 0.69 0.69
CA MET A 112 13.11 0.62 0.36
C MET A 112 12.66 -0.85 0.38
N TYR A 113 11.43 -1.10 0.78
CA TYR A 113 10.82 -2.42 0.64
C TYR A 113 10.05 -2.52 -0.68
N ARG A 114 10.36 -3.58 -1.44
CA ARG A 114 9.55 -3.98 -2.59
C ARG A 114 8.50 -4.96 -2.09
N VAL A 115 7.26 -4.73 -2.50
CA VAL A 115 6.12 -5.61 -2.25
C VAL A 115 5.62 -6.12 -3.59
N ASP A 116 5.50 -7.43 -3.75
CA ASP A 116 5.05 -8.11 -4.96
C ASP A 116 4.25 -9.36 -4.60
N GLY A 117 3.31 -9.77 -5.44
CA GLY A 117 2.55 -10.98 -5.15
C GLY A 117 1.29 -11.15 -5.97
N TRP A 118 0.65 -12.30 -5.77
CA TRP A 118 -0.60 -12.71 -6.38
C TRP A 118 -1.60 -13.09 -5.30
N LEU A 119 -2.81 -12.63 -5.44
CA LEU A 119 -3.93 -12.97 -4.56
C LEU A 119 -5.04 -13.59 -5.40
N ASP A 120 -5.79 -14.48 -4.80
CA ASP A 120 -7.05 -14.99 -5.37
C ASP A 120 -8.06 -13.83 -5.56
N PRO A 121 -9.07 -14.00 -6.42
CA PRO A 121 -10.02 -12.92 -6.73
C PRO A 121 -10.72 -12.33 -5.49
N ALA A 122 -11.09 -13.16 -4.51
CA ALA A 122 -11.77 -12.72 -3.30
C ALA A 122 -10.83 -11.93 -2.37
N GLY A 123 -9.61 -12.47 -2.13
CA GLY A 123 -8.57 -11.79 -1.36
C GLY A 123 -8.12 -10.49 -2.00
N GLY A 124 -7.95 -10.48 -3.32
CA GLY A 124 -7.62 -9.27 -4.08
C GLY A 124 -8.72 -8.21 -4.01
N ALA A 125 -9.99 -8.62 -4.10
CA ALA A 125 -11.12 -7.70 -3.96
C ALA A 125 -11.21 -7.09 -2.55
N ALA A 126 -11.02 -7.90 -1.51
CA ALA A 126 -11.01 -7.44 -0.12
C ALA A 126 -9.88 -6.43 0.13
N LEU A 127 -8.64 -6.76 -0.27
CA LEU A 127 -7.50 -5.86 -0.14
C LEU A 127 -7.71 -4.56 -0.91
N LYS A 128 -8.20 -4.67 -2.16
CA LYS A 128 -8.50 -3.51 -3.00
C LYS A 128 -9.55 -2.60 -2.37
N ALA A 129 -10.64 -3.14 -1.83
CA ALA A 129 -11.70 -2.37 -1.19
C ALA A 129 -11.17 -1.58 0.03
N ALA A 130 -10.34 -2.21 0.85
CA ALA A 130 -9.71 -1.57 1.99
C ALA A 130 -8.75 -0.44 1.56
N ILE A 131 -7.87 -0.70 0.58
CA ILE A 131 -6.92 0.28 0.06
C ILE A 131 -7.65 1.46 -0.62
N ASP A 132 -8.65 1.20 -1.47
CA ASP A 132 -9.40 2.25 -2.18
C ASP A 132 -10.10 3.20 -1.19
N THR A 133 -10.61 2.66 -0.08
CA THR A 133 -11.24 3.46 0.99
C THR A 133 -10.24 4.40 1.65
N LEU A 134 -9.04 3.90 1.96
CA LEU A 134 -7.99 4.65 2.65
C LEU A 134 -7.17 5.57 1.73
N SER A 135 -7.17 5.30 0.42
CA SER A 135 -6.35 6.05 -0.55
C SER A 135 -7.06 7.25 -1.18
N LYS A 136 -8.22 7.64 -0.68
CA LYS A 136 -8.90 8.88 -1.10
C LYS A 136 -8.06 10.11 -0.76
N PRO A 137 -8.10 11.18 -1.57
CA PRO A 137 -7.43 12.44 -1.21
C PRO A 137 -7.93 12.97 0.13
N LEU A 138 -7.02 13.44 0.97
CA LEU A 138 -7.32 14.00 2.30
C LEU A 138 -7.44 15.55 2.22
N GLY A 139 -8.29 16.04 1.33
CA GLY A 139 -8.50 17.47 1.09
C GLY A 139 -7.87 17.97 -0.21
N ALA A 140 -8.11 19.26 -0.52
CA ALA A 140 -7.62 19.90 -1.75
C ALA A 140 -6.08 20.02 -1.80
N ASP A 141 -5.44 20.08 -0.65
CA ASP A 141 -3.99 20.27 -0.49
C ASP A 141 -3.21 18.92 -0.50
N ASP A 142 -3.88 17.81 -0.75
CA ASP A 142 -3.21 16.51 -0.83
C ASP A 142 -2.47 16.36 -2.16
N THR A 143 -1.19 16.68 -2.17
CA THR A 143 -0.32 16.65 -3.35
C THR A 143 0.18 15.24 -3.72
N ARG A 144 -0.18 14.20 -2.94
CA ARG A 144 0.26 12.82 -3.22
C ARG A 144 -0.38 12.28 -4.49
N THR A 145 0.40 11.54 -5.26
CA THR A 145 -0.12 10.75 -6.38
C THR A 145 -1.00 9.60 -5.88
N GLY A 146 -1.90 9.08 -6.70
CA GLY A 146 -2.70 7.91 -6.34
C GLY A 146 -1.87 6.67 -5.96
N ARG A 147 -0.65 6.53 -6.51
CA ARG A 147 0.30 5.46 -6.14
C ARG A 147 0.82 5.65 -4.72
N GLN A 148 1.19 6.87 -4.36
CA GLN A 148 1.66 7.20 -3.01
C GLN A 148 0.54 7.01 -1.97
N ARG A 149 -0.68 7.45 -2.27
CA ARG A 149 -1.82 7.24 -1.36
C ARG A 149 -2.11 5.77 -1.12
N ARG A 150 -2.02 4.90 -2.15
CA ARG A 150 -2.18 3.45 -1.96
C ARG A 150 -1.06 2.84 -1.13
N ALA A 151 0.18 3.27 -1.31
CA ALA A 151 1.29 2.82 -0.46
C ALA A 151 1.08 3.21 1.00
N ASP A 152 0.68 4.46 1.25
CA ASP A 152 0.37 4.95 2.60
C ASP A 152 -0.83 4.18 3.21
N ALA A 153 -1.85 3.83 2.40
CA ALA A 153 -3.00 3.05 2.84
C ALA A 153 -2.62 1.63 3.32
N VAL A 154 -1.69 0.96 2.64
CA VAL A 154 -1.17 -0.35 3.08
C VAL A 154 -0.45 -0.23 4.41
N VAL A 155 0.39 0.79 4.58
CA VAL A 155 1.10 1.05 5.84
C VAL A 155 0.13 1.39 6.96
N GLU A 156 -0.91 2.19 6.68
CA GLU A 156 -1.95 2.56 7.65
C GLU A 156 -2.74 1.33 8.12
N LEU A 157 -3.10 0.42 7.21
CA LEU A 157 -3.73 -0.87 7.54
C LEU A 157 -2.86 -1.71 8.47
N ALA A 158 -1.54 -1.78 8.19
CA ALA A 158 -0.61 -2.55 9.02
C ALA A 158 -0.49 -1.96 10.43
N HIS A 159 -0.37 -0.62 10.56
CA HIS A 159 -0.36 0.05 11.87
C HIS A 159 -1.66 -0.20 12.63
N HIS A 160 -2.81 -0.02 11.98
CA HIS A 160 -4.10 -0.23 12.59
C HIS A 160 -4.26 -1.65 13.13
N ALA A 161 -3.86 -2.67 12.36
CA ALA A 161 -3.88 -4.06 12.80
C ALA A 161 -2.96 -4.33 14.02
N MET A 162 -1.79 -3.69 14.08
CA MET A 162 -0.89 -3.77 15.23
C MET A 162 -1.47 -3.08 16.48
N ASP A 163 -2.07 -1.90 16.30
CA ASP A 163 -2.60 -1.06 17.39
C ASP A 163 -3.85 -1.66 18.02
N GLU A 164 -4.71 -2.33 17.23
CA GLU A 164 -5.87 -3.07 17.77
C GLU A 164 -5.47 -4.20 18.72
N GLY A 165 -4.24 -4.67 18.65
CA GLY A 165 -3.70 -5.69 19.54
C GLY A 165 -4.33 -7.08 19.38
N ARG A 166 -5.05 -7.32 18.29
CA ARG A 166 -5.68 -8.61 17.94
C ARG A 166 -4.75 -9.56 17.20
N LEU A 167 -3.61 -9.05 16.71
CA LEU A 167 -2.62 -9.91 16.06
C LEU A 167 -2.05 -10.94 17.04
N PRO A 168 -1.74 -12.16 16.59
CA PRO A 168 -1.13 -13.19 17.40
C PRO A 168 0.17 -12.70 18.05
N ARG A 169 0.37 -13.04 19.32
CA ARG A 169 1.62 -12.75 20.02
C ARG A 169 2.70 -13.74 19.60
N ARG A 170 3.88 -13.24 19.35
CA ARG A 170 5.08 -14.08 19.13
C ARG A 170 5.92 -14.05 20.42
N ASN A 171 6.17 -15.21 21.03
CA ASN A 171 6.88 -15.32 22.31
C ASN A 171 6.28 -14.43 23.42
N GLY A 172 4.96 -14.31 23.49
CA GLY A 172 4.28 -13.47 24.47
C GLY A 172 4.29 -11.97 24.17
N VAL A 173 4.99 -11.52 23.13
CA VAL A 173 5.14 -10.12 22.73
C VAL A 173 4.19 -9.80 21.56
N ARG A 174 3.52 -8.64 21.62
CA ARG A 174 2.73 -8.14 20.48
C ARG A 174 3.65 -7.75 19.33
N PRO A 175 3.24 -7.93 18.08
CA PRO A 175 3.98 -7.40 16.95
C PRO A 175 4.22 -5.89 17.11
N HIS A 176 5.46 -5.46 16.90
CA HIS A 176 5.87 -4.06 17.02
C HIS A 176 7.08 -3.78 16.13
N VAL A 177 7.31 -2.52 15.83
CA VAL A 177 8.52 -2.06 15.14
C VAL A 177 9.52 -1.59 16.20
N SER A 178 10.67 -2.24 16.27
CA SER A 178 11.76 -1.86 17.18
C SER A 178 12.77 -0.96 16.49
N VAL A 179 13.15 0.13 17.19
CA VAL A 179 14.20 1.08 16.74
C VAL A 179 15.26 1.18 17.81
N HIS A 180 16.51 0.99 17.42
CA HIS A 180 17.67 1.20 18.27
C HIS A 180 18.27 2.59 17.98
N THR A 181 18.35 3.43 19.00
CA THR A 181 18.90 4.79 18.89
C THR A 181 19.57 5.20 20.20
N THR A 182 20.47 6.18 20.16
CA THR A 182 20.96 6.89 21.35
C THR A 182 20.03 8.06 21.69
N ILE A 183 20.19 8.63 22.88
CA ILE A 183 19.43 9.82 23.28
C ILE A 183 19.83 11.01 22.38
N GLU A 184 21.09 11.14 22.05
CA GLU A 184 21.67 12.16 21.17
C GLU A 184 21.16 11.98 19.74
N GLY A 185 21.10 10.74 19.22
CA GLY A 185 20.50 10.39 17.94
C GLY A 185 19.00 10.71 17.87
N LEU A 186 18.26 10.50 18.97
CA LEU A 186 16.85 10.89 19.07
C LEU A 186 16.68 12.43 19.05
N LYS A 187 17.61 13.17 19.66
CA LYS A 187 17.61 14.64 19.60
C LYS A 187 18.03 15.18 18.24
N GLY A 188 18.74 14.38 17.46
CA GLY A 188 19.24 14.76 16.12
C GLY A 188 20.57 15.52 16.18
N GLU A 189 21.38 15.25 17.16
CA GLU A 189 22.72 15.83 17.27
C GLU A 189 23.63 15.29 16.16
N LEU A 190 24.39 16.19 15.53
CA LEU A 190 25.28 15.83 14.41
C LEU A 190 26.44 14.97 14.88
N GLY A 191 26.79 13.94 14.12
CA GLY A 191 27.92 13.06 14.41
C GLY A 191 27.59 11.85 15.28
N GLU A 192 26.37 11.72 15.75
CA GLU A 192 25.94 10.59 16.59
C GLU A 192 25.64 9.29 15.81
N ALA A 193 25.59 8.18 16.55
CA ALA A 193 25.35 6.87 15.98
C ALA A 193 24.02 6.83 15.19
N VAL A 194 24.07 6.27 13.99
CA VAL A 194 22.90 6.13 13.11
C VAL A 194 21.85 5.28 13.80
N SER A 195 20.64 5.81 13.92
CA SER A 195 19.47 5.05 14.38
C SER A 195 19.13 3.92 13.41
N LYS A 196 18.80 2.75 13.94
CA LYS A 196 18.58 1.54 13.13
C LYS A 196 17.31 0.83 13.55
N LEU A 197 16.62 0.23 12.58
CA LEU A 197 15.61 -0.79 12.83
C LEU A 197 16.26 -2.06 13.41
N GLU A 198 15.45 -2.97 13.95
CA GLU A 198 15.91 -4.24 14.52
C GLU A 198 16.71 -5.08 13.52
N ASN A 199 16.38 -5.04 12.23
CA ASN A 199 17.14 -5.69 11.15
C ASN A 199 18.46 -4.97 10.78
N GLY A 200 18.85 -3.91 11.51
CA GLY A 200 20.07 -3.15 11.29
C GLY A 200 19.97 -2.03 10.25
N MET A 201 18.81 -1.87 9.60
CA MET A 201 18.61 -0.85 8.59
C MET A 201 18.64 0.57 9.19
N PRO A 202 19.46 1.49 8.66
CA PRO A 202 19.50 2.86 9.11
C PRO A 202 18.22 3.62 8.75
N ILE A 203 17.71 4.42 9.69
CA ILE A 203 16.57 5.30 9.48
C ILE A 203 16.89 6.73 9.87
N SER A 204 16.19 7.68 9.24
CA SER A 204 16.42 9.10 9.50
C SER A 204 15.99 9.51 10.91
N THR A 205 16.66 10.49 11.48
CA THR A 205 16.30 11.08 12.77
C THR A 205 14.83 11.55 12.80
N LYS A 206 14.33 12.16 11.72
CA LYS A 206 12.94 12.59 11.62
C LYS A 206 11.97 11.40 11.72
N THR A 207 12.28 10.28 11.07
CA THR A 207 11.51 9.06 11.18
C THR A 207 11.53 8.50 12.61
N VAL A 208 12.70 8.50 13.26
CA VAL A 208 12.83 8.10 14.68
C VAL A 208 11.98 8.98 15.58
N GLN A 209 12.04 10.30 15.41
CA GLN A 209 11.24 11.25 16.18
C GLN A 209 9.75 11.04 15.98
N ARG A 210 9.29 10.77 14.75
CA ARG A 210 7.90 10.45 14.45
C ARG A 210 7.45 9.16 15.15
N LEU A 211 8.19 8.07 14.99
CA LEU A 211 7.90 6.79 15.65
C LEU A 211 7.93 6.94 17.17
N ALA A 212 8.81 7.79 17.65
CA ALA A 212 8.95 8.09 19.05
C ALA A 212 7.75 8.87 19.64
N CYS A 213 6.86 9.50 18.90
CA CYS A 213 5.69 10.21 19.44
C CYS A 213 4.67 9.27 20.08
N ASP A 214 4.53 8.06 19.55
CA ASP A 214 3.56 7.07 20.03
C ASP A 214 4.23 5.69 20.17
N CYS A 215 5.24 5.60 21.04
CA CYS A 215 5.97 4.35 21.28
C CYS A 215 6.19 4.09 22.76
N THR A 216 6.47 2.85 23.10
CA THR A 216 7.03 2.48 24.40
C THR A 216 8.56 2.58 24.32
N LEU A 217 9.16 3.44 25.13
CA LEU A 217 10.61 3.59 25.19
C LEU A 217 11.18 2.61 26.24
N HIS A 218 12.08 1.75 25.80
CA HIS A 218 12.90 0.91 26.67
C HIS A 218 14.33 1.41 26.68
N ARG A 219 14.87 1.70 27.87
CA ARG A 219 16.28 2.01 28.03
C ARG A 219 17.06 0.70 28.21
N VAL A 220 18.01 0.45 27.33
CA VAL A 220 18.92 -0.69 27.41
C VAL A 220 20.30 -0.14 27.74
N LEU A 221 20.81 -0.44 28.93
CA LEU A 221 22.17 -0.13 29.32
C LEU A 221 23.09 -1.23 28.80
N LYS A 222 24.19 -0.84 28.15
CA LYS A 222 25.22 -1.74 27.65
C LYS A 222 26.54 -1.37 28.29
N SER A 223 27.25 -2.37 28.77
CA SER A 223 28.66 -2.28 29.16
C SER A 223 29.40 -3.35 28.38
N ASP A 224 30.50 -2.98 27.70
CA ASP A 224 31.31 -3.88 26.88
C ASP A 224 30.46 -4.79 25.94
N SER A 225 29.47 -4.18 25.27
CA SER A 225 28.51 -4.84 24.39
C SER A 225 27.52 -5.82 25.06
N VAL A 226 27.57 -5.95 26.38
CA VAL A 226 26.63 -6.76 27.16
C VAL A 226 25.47 -5.89 27.65
N VAL A 227 24.22 -6.41 27.53
CA VAL A 227 23.04 -5.76 28.10
C VAL A 227 23.04 -5.95 29.61
N VAL A 228 23.17 -4.84 30.37
CA VAL A 228 23.26 -4.87 31.83
C VAL A 228 21.92 -4.55 32.49
N ASP A 229 21.08 -3.69 31.87
CA ASP A 229 19.80 -3.31 32.42
C ASP A 229 18.82 -2.89 31.32
N VAL A 230 17.51 -3.08 31.58
CA VAL A 230 16.40 -2.64 30.72
C VAL A 230 15.41 -1.82 31.54
N GLY A 231 15.47 -0.48 31.40
CA GLY A 231 14.55 0.43 32.09
C GLY A 231 13.35 0.86 31.24
N ARG A 232 12.20 1.12 31.86
CA ARG A 232 11.03 1.75 31.23
C ARG A 232 11.06 3.26 31.42
N ALA A 233 10.95 4.03 30.35
CA ALA A 233 10.62 5.45 30.42
C ALA A 233 9.11 5.64 30.18
N SER A 234 8.42 6.33 31.09
CA SER A 234 6.97 6.61 30.99
C SER A 234 6.73 7.76 30.01
N ARG A 235 6.94 7.50 28.73
CA ARG A 235 6.69 8.47 27.66
C ARG A 235 5.38 8.21 26.93
N ALA A 236 4.91 6.96 26.93
CA ALA A 236 3.69 6.59 26.27
C ALA A 236 2.51 7.38 26.84
N VAL A 237 1.67 7.89 25.94
CA VAL A 237 0.40 8.51 26.31
C VAL A 237 -0.45 7.49 27.04
N SER A 238 -0.84 7.81 28.26
CA SER A 238 -1.61 6.87 29.09
C SER A 238 -3.01 6.64 28.52
N PRO A 239 -3.64 5.50 28.81
CA PRO A 239 -5.03 5.26 28.39
C PRO A 239 -6.01 6.34 28.85
N ALA A 240 -5.74 6.99 29.97
CA ALA A 240 -6.56 8.11 30.48
C ALA A 240 -6.40 9.36 29.60
N GLN A 241 -5.18 9.70 29.21
CA GLN A 241 -4.91 10.81 28.30
C GLN A 241 -5.50 10.55 26.91
N TRP A 242 -5.40 9.30 26.43
CA TRP A 242 -6.00 8.93 25.16
C TRP A 242 -7.53 9.02 25.19
N ARG A 243 -8.18 8.59 26.27
CA ARG A 243 -9.61 8.80 26.46
C ARG A 243 -9.97 10.28 26.47
N ALA A 244 -9.16 11.12 27.10
CA ALA A 244 -9.39 12.57 27.14
C ALA A 244 -9.26 13.22 25.74
N LEU A 245 -8.33 12.73 24.91
CA LEU A 245 -8.19 13.17 23.50
C LEU A 245 -9.40 12.72 22.67
N LYS A 246 -9.84 11.46 22.80
CA LYS A 246 -11.04 10.95 22.12
C LYS A 246 -12.33 11.69 22.51
N ALA A 247 -12.44 12.12 23.74
CA ALA A 247 -13.60 12.89 24.18
C ALA A 247 -13.66 14.30 23.58
N ARG A 248 -12.52 14.85 23.15
CA ARG A 248 -12.40 16.21 22.60
C ARG A 248 -12.38 16.25 21.08
N HIS A 249 -11.96 15.15 20.44
CA HIS A 249 -11.73 15.09 18.99
C HIS A 249 -12.35 13.82 18.44
N GLN A 250 -13.12 13.92 17.37
CA GLN A 250 -13.73 12.76 16.70
C GLN A 250 -12.91 12.27 15.50
N THR A 251 -12.07 13.15 14.97
CA THR A 251 -11.24 12.90 13.77
C THR A 251 -9.82 13.40 13.99
N CYS A 252 -8.96 13.16 13.02
CA CYS A 252 -7.65 13.80 12.89
C CYS A 252 -7.81 15.32 12.97
N CYS A 253 -6.93 15.99 13.72
CA CYS A 253 -7.02 17.44 13.93
C CYS A 253 -6.47 18.29 12.77
N TRP A 254 -6.01 17.66 11.71
CA TRP A 254 -5.60 18.36 10.50
C TRP A 254 -6.81 18.96 9.78
N PRO A 255 -6.75 20.22 9.31
CA PRO A 255 -7.87 20.85 8.60
C PRO A 255 -8.36 20.02 7.41
N GLY A 256 -9.65 19.75 7.34
CA GLY A 256 -10.29 19.00 6.27
C GLY A 256 -10.04 17.48 6.28
N CYS A 257 -9.39 16.94 7.30
CA CYS A 257 -9.18 15.49 7.42
C CYS A 257 -10.32 14.81 8.18
N ASP A 258 -10.95 13.83 7.56
CA ASP A 258 -12.08 13.06 8.08
C ASP A 258 -11.69 11.73 8.74
N ARG A 259 -10.38 11.41 8.81
CA ARG A 259 -9.90 10.16 9.45
C ARG A 259 -10.39 10.07 10.89
N PRO A 260 -11.11 8.98 11.24
CA PRO A 260 -11.63 8.79 12.61
C PRO A 260 -10.51 8.83 13.65
N ILE A 261 -10.83 9.30 14.86
CA ILE A 261 -9.87 9.40 15.96
C ILE A 261 -9.15 8.07 16.28
N ASN A 262 -9.81 6.94 16.09
CA ASN A 262 -9.21 5.61 16.31
C ASN A 262 -8.11 5.26 15.29
N TRP A 263 -7.98 6.02 14.21
CA TRP A 263 -6.96 5.90 13.17
C TRP A 263 -5.90 7.00 13.29
N THR A 264 -5.78 7.61 14.46
CA THR A 264 -4.80 8.66 14.74
C THR A 264 -3.87 8.25 15.87
N SER A 265 -2.67 8.82 15.85
CA SER A 265 -1.70 8.73 16.93
C SER A 265 -1.53 10.09 17.59
N PRO A 266 -1.32 10.15 18.92
CA PRO A 266 -1.07 11.40 19.62
C PRO A 266 0.33 11.93 19.26
N HIS A 267 0.37 13.12 18.67
CA HIS A 267 1.60 13.82 18.35
C HIS A 267 1.93 14.87 19.41
N HIS A 268 3.20 14.93 19.83
CA HIS A 268 3.67 15.96 20.75
C HIS A 268 3.95 17.27 19.98
N ILE A 269 3.18 18.34 20.26
CA ILE A 269 3.34 19.66 19.63
C ILE A 269 4.76 20.18 19.89
N GLU A 270 5.19 20.21 21.15
CA GLU A 270 6.58 20.33 21.51
C GLU A 270 7.15 18.92 21.61
N PHE A 271 8.11 18.61 20.73
CA PHE A 271 8.67 17.25 20.61
C PHE A 271 9.23 16.77 21.94
N TRP A 272 8.90 15.57 22.32
CA TRP A 272 9.44 14.95 23.53
C TRP A 272 10.98 14.92 23.54
N SER A 273 11.62 14.67 22.40
CA SER A 273 13.07 14.72 22.22
C SER A 273 13.67 16.09 22.53
N ARG A 274 12.86 17.14 22.58
CA ARG A 274 13.25 18.52 22.89
C ARG A 274 12.74 19.00 24.26
N GLY A 275 12.27 18.07 25.11
CA GLY A 275 11.80 18.39 26.46
C GLY A 275 10.27 18.54 26.60
N GLY A 276 9.53 18.38 25.49
CA GLY A 276 8.07 18.45 25.53
C GLY A 276 7.44 17.37 26.43
N ARG A 277 6.45 17.76 27.24
CA ARG A 277 5.78 16.87 28.19
C ARG A 277 4.64 16.11 27.50
N SER A 278 4.35 14.89 27.98
CA SER A 278 3.21 14.10 27.53
C SER A 278 1.89 14.52 28.22
N ASP A 279 1.67 15.83 28.32
CA ASP A 279 0.42 16.37 28.84
C ASP A 279 -0.62 16.51 27.71
N VAL A 280 -1.91 16.32 27.99
CA VAL A 280 -3.00 16.45 27.00
C VAL A 280 -2.97 17.82 26.29
N ARG A 281 -2.41 18.84 26.95
CA ARG A 281 -2.22 20.19 26.37
C ARG A 281 -1.14 20.21 25.28
N ASN A 282 -0.19 19.30 25.34
CA ASN A 282 0.90 19.19 24.36
C ASN A 282 0.66 18.08 23.33
N LEU A 283 -0.53 17.48 23.29
CA LEU A 283 -0.85 16.37 22.41
C LEU A 283 -1.92 16.80 21.39
N VAL A 284 -1.74 16.39 20.14
CA VAL A 284 -2.68 16.55 19.04
C VAL A 284 -2.85 15.23 18.29
N PRO A 285 -4.09 14.71 18.11
CA PRO A 285 -4.32 13.49 17.35
C PRO A 285 -4.13 13.74 15.85
N LEU A 286 -3.22 12.99 15.22
CA LEU A 286 -2.95 13.06 13.79
C LEU A 286 -3.00 11.66 13.18
N CYS A 287 -3.62 11.52 12.00
CA CYS A 287 -3.55 10.28 11.24
C CYS A 287 -2.11 10.04 10.74
N HIS A 288 -1.81 8.81 10.32
CA HIS A 288 -0.45 8.43 9.89
C HIS A 288 0.14 9.42 8.87
N HIS A 289 -0.65 9.82 7.87
CA HIS A 289 -0.20 10.78 6.85
C HIS A 289 0.17 12.15 7.44
N HIS A 290 -0.72 12.76 8.21
CA HIS A 290 -0.49 14.10 8.76
C HIS A 290 0.56 14.10 9.87
N HIS A 291 0.68 13.00 10.62
CA HIS A 291 1.77 12.81 11.58
C HIS A 291 3.14 12.81 10.88
N ARG A 292 3.23 12.17 9.71
CA ARG A 292 4.41 12.19 8.88
C ARG A 292 4.71 13.58 8.31
N LEU A 293 3.70 14.31 7.84
CA LEU A 293 3.89 15.68 7.34
C LEU A 293 4.50 16.60 8.39
N VAL A 294 4.08 16.49 9.65
CA VAL A 294 4.65 17.30 10.72
C VAL A 294 6.10 16.91 11.01
N HIS A 295 6.43 15.61 11.07
CA HIS A 295 7.80 15.18 11.38
C HIS A 295 8.78 15.28 10.21
N GLU A 296 8.35 14.88 9.03
CA GLU A 296 9.22 14.73 7.85
C GLU A 296 8.97 15.83 6.80
N GLY A 297 7.75 16.35 6.73
CA GLY A 297 7.33 17.37 5.77
C GLY A 297 7.64 18.82 6.20
N GLY A 298 8.20 19.04 7.39
CA GLY A 298 8.58 20.36 7.87
C GLY A 298 7.42 21.24 8.36
N TRP A 299 6.22 20.69 8.48
CA TRP A 299 5.07 21.41 9.02
C TRP A 299 5.21 21.63 10.53
N GLN A 300 4.75 22.78 11.00
CA GLN A 300 4.69 23.10 12.41
C GLN A 300 3.25 23.09 12.92
N VAL A 301 3.08 22.65 14.17
CA VAL A 301 1.77 22.69 14.85
C VAL A 301 1.86 23.62 16.01
N LEU A 302 0.93 24.57 16.07
CA LEU A 302 0.77 25.48 17.21
C LEU A 302 -0.60 25.28 17.84
N ARG A 303 -0.63 25.27 19.16
CA ARG A 303 -1.89 25.31 19.89
C ARG A 303 -2.38 26.75 19.99
N THR A 304 -3.65 26.98 19.68
CA THR A 304 -4.32 28.26 19.80
C THR A 304 -5.48 28.18 20.80
N ALA A 305 -6.07 29.30 21.13
CA ALA A 305 -7.26 29.32 21.99
C ALA A 305 -8.46 28.58 21.35
N SER A 306 -8.56 28.58 20.02
CA SER A 306 -9.65 27.94 19.25
C SER A 306 -9.32 26.54 18.72
N GLY A 307 -8.13 25.98 18.99
CA GLY A 307 -7.74 24.65 18.51
C GLY A 307 -6.28 24.55 18.11
N PHE A 308 -6.01 24.11 16.89
CA PHE A 308 -4.65 23.93 16.36
C PHE A 308 -4.47 24.72 15.06
N ARG A 309 -3.28 25.30 14.90
CA ARG A 309 -2.84 25.94 13.67
C ARG A 309 -1.68 25.16 13.08
N PHE A 310 -1.79 24.79 11.82
CA PHE A 310 -0.76 24.11 11.05
C PHE A 310 -0.09 25.13 10.13
N ILE A 311 1.24 25.22 10.21
CA ILE A 311 2.06 26.16 9.45
C ILE A 311 2.89 25.39 8.47
N PRO A 312 2.77 25.65 7.16
CA PRO A 312 3.59 24.98 6.14
C PRO A 312 5.07 25.40 6.29
N PRO A 313 6.00 24.59 5.77
CA PRO A 313 7.41 24.98 5.68
C PRO A 313 7.56 26.22 4.77
N GLU A 314 8.54 27.07 5.05
CA GLU A 314 8.81 28.30 4.28
C GLU A 314 9.08 28.08 2.79
N ARG A 315 9.52 26.90 2.42
CA ARG A 315 9.64 26.44 1.03
C ARG A 315 8.85 25.15 0.84
N VAL A 316 7.72 25.22 0.19
CA VAL A 316 7.16 24.08 -0.53
C VAL A 316 8.09 23.82 -1.72
N ILE A 317 9.11 23.00 -1.53
CA ILE A 317 9.82 22.43 -2.65
C ILE A 317 8.80 21.48 -3.28
N PRO A 318 8.31 21.74 -4.51
CA PRO A 318 7.51 20.76 -5.20
C PRO A 318 8.44 19.56 -5.39
N HIS A 319 8.28 18.54 -4.57
CA HIS A 319 8.91 17.26 -4.81
C HIS A 319 8.24 16.66 -6.05
N HIS A 320 8.61 17.15 -7.22
CA HIS A 320 8.69 16.33 -8.41
C HIS A 320 9.81 15.31 -8.17
N VAL A 321 9.61 14.41 -7.23
CA VAL A 321 10.28 13.14 -7.26
C VAL A 321 9.66 12.42 -8.45
N ARG A 322 10.23 12.68 -9.64
CA ARG A 322 10.23 11.66 -10.69
C ARG A 322 10.80 10.43 -9.97
N GLY A 323 9.93 9.48 -9.68
CA GLY A 323 10.40 8.17 -9.27
C GLY A 323 11.49 7.76 -10.24
N PRO A 324 12.52 7.02 -9.81
CA PRO A 324 13.58 6.58 -10.70
C PRO A 324 12.89 5.97 -11.91
N GLY A 325 12.99 6.65 -13.05
CA GLY A 325 12.55 6.10 -14.31
C GLY A 325 13.35 4.82 -14.45
N ILE A 326 12.68 3.68 -14.34
CA ILE A 326 13.26 2.41 -14.71
C ILE A 326 13.51 2.54 -16.22
N ARG A 327 14.67 3.06 -16.60
CA ARG A 327 15.23 2.79 -17.91
C ARG A 327 15.60 1.31 -17.87
N TRP A 328 14.78 0.49 -18.43
CA TRP A 328 15.20 -0.81 -18.89
C TRP A 328 16.27 -0.53 -19.95
N ALA A 329 17.53 -0.64 -19.56
CA ALA A 329 18.61 -0.70 -20.51
C ALA A 329 18.37 -1.94 -21.39
N ALA A 330 18.53 -1.72 -22.70
CA ALA A 330 18.39 -2.69 -23.77
C ALA A 330 19.19 -3.99 -23.52
#